data_eaddb732cfa801f356aa5e3566333adb
#
_entry.id   eaddb732cfa801f356aa5e3566333adb
#
_cell.length_a   1.000
_cell.length_b   1.000
_cell.length_c   1.000
_cell.angle_alpha   90.00
_cell.angle_beta   90.00
_cell.angle_gamma   90.00
#
_symmetry.space_group_name_H-M   'P 1'
#
loop_
_entity.id
_entity.type
_entity.pdbx_description
1 polymer ?
#
loop_
_entity_poly.entity_id
_entity_poly.type
_entity_poly.pdbx_seq_one_letter_code
_entity_poly.pdbx_strand_id
1 'polypeptide(L)'
;MKYKKTLYFALMFLPLIITLVVLPFLPEQIPAHYNFAGEIDRWGSKYEALLFPAITILMGFFMLWMAKIAAKQEESGSNNEKIVFYTGMGISLWFTAIHTFSLYKAFAAAGSMGYSVETDINRIFCILLGIGLVIIGNFMPKLRNNSIIGLRTPWSMKNDTVWKKSQLFGGISFIVCGVLMIIAGLFVEGFAAMCIALGLLIVDTIVCVIYSYKISKKY
;
A
#
# COMPACT_ATOMS: atom_id res chain seq x y z
N MET A 1 17.60 -5.26 -18.04
CA MET A 1 17.27 -4.07 -17.22
C MET A 1 16.36 -3.07 -17.93
N LYS A 2 16.48 -2.80 -19.24
CA LYS A 2 15.67 -1.80 -19.97
C LYS A 2 14.15 -2.04 -19.84
N TYR A 3 13.68 -3.25 -20.14
CA TYR A 3 12.25 -3.62 -20.04
C TYR A 3 11.64 -3.43 -18.63
N LYS A 4 12.41 -3.70 -17.56
CA LYS A 4 11.94 -3.54 -16.19
C LYS A 4 11.69 -2.07 -15.83
N LYS A 5 12.55 -1.17 -16.31
CA LYS A 5 12.34 0.27 -16.12
C LYS A 5 11.14 0.77 -16.90
N THR A 6 10.95 0.32 -18.14
CA THR A 6 9.77 0.65 -18.94
C THR A 6 8.49 0.21 -18.24
N LEU A 7 8.44 -1.01 -17.72
CA LEU A 7 7.29 -1.51 -16.96
C LEU A 7 7.05 -0.70 -15.68
N TYR A 8 8.12 -0.29 -14.97
CA TYR A 8 7.99 0.55 -13.79
C TYR A 8 7.29 1.87 -14.11
N PHE A 9 7.77 2.58 -15.15
CA PHE A 9 7.18 3.84 -15.58
C PHE A 9 5.75 3.64 -16.10
N ALA A 10 5.48 2.56 -16.83
CA ALA A 10 4.12 2.24 -17.28
C ALA A 10 3.17 2.10 -16.09
N LEU A 11 3.53 1.35 -15.04
CA LEU A 11 2.72 1.20 -13.84
C LEU A 11 2.56 2.52 -13.06
N MET A 12 3.62 3.32 -12.98
CA MET A 12 3.61 4.60 -12.27
C MET A 12 2.68 5.62 -12.93
N PHE A 13 2.65 5.67 -14.27
CA PHE A 13 1.81 6.60 -15.03
C PHE A 13 0.42 6.04 -15.37
N LEU A 14 0.18 4.75 -15.15
CA LEU A 14 -1.08 4.09 -15.48
C LEU A 14 -2.32 4.81 -14.88
N PRO A 15 -2.34 5.18 -13.58
CA PRO A 15 -3.50 5.88 -13.02
C PRO A 15 -3.74 7.25 -13.69
N LEU A 16 -2.68 7.96 -14.09
CA LEU A 16 -2.84 9.22 -14.82
C LEU A 16 -3.47 9.00 -16.19
N ILE A 17 -3.01 7.99 -16.93
CA ILE A 17 -3.59 7.64 -18.24
C ILE A 17 -5.06 7.28 -18.08
N ILE A 18 -5.40 6.42 -17.12
CA ILE A 18 -6.80 6.05 -16.84
C ILE A 18 -7.62 7.30 -16.53
N THR A 19 -7.12 8.19 -15.66
CA THR A 19 -7.85 9.41 -15.28
C THR A 19 -8.08 10.31 -16.48
N LEU A 20 -7.06 10.56 -17.30
CA LEU A 20 -7.20 11.44 -18.47
C LEU A 20 -8.20 10.91 -19.50
N VAL A 21 -8.27 9.59 -19.68
CA VAL A 21 -9.25 8.94 -20.56
C VAL A 21 -10.68 9.07 -20.00
N VAL A 22 -10.83 8.94 -18.69
CA VAL A 22 -12.13 8.90 -18.02
C VAL A 22 -12.65 10.30 -17.65
N LEU A 23 -11.75 11.28 -17.48
CA LEU A 23 -12.08 12.64 -17.02
C LEU A 23 -13.19 13.35 -17.80
N PRO A 24 -13.28 13.26 -19.14
CA PRO A 24 -14.38 13.87 -19.89
C PRO A 24 -15.76 13.30 -19.56
N PHE A 25 -15.79 12.06 -19.08
CA PHE A 25 -17.03 11.32 -18.77
C PHE A 25 -17.42 11.39 -17.30
N LEU A 26 -16.53 11.90 -16.43
CA LEU A 26 -16.82 12.08 -15.02
C LEU A 26 -17.87 13.16 -14.80
N PRO A 27 -18.76 12.99 -13.80
CA PRO A 27 -19.66 14.05 -13.36
C PRO A 27 -18.86 15.27 -12.88
N GLU A 28 -19.45 16.48 -12.98
CA GLU A 28 -18.77 17.73 -12.58
C GLU A 28 -18.36 17.73 -11.09
N GLN A 29 -19.14 17.04 -10.25
CA GLN A 29 -18.84 16.81 -8.85
C GLN A 29 -18.69 15.33 -8.57
N ILE A 30 -17.63 14.97 -7.84
CA ILE A 30 -17.31 13.60 -7.43
C ILE A 30 -17.18 13.53 -5.91
N PRO A 31 -17.41 12.37 -5.29
CA PRO A 31 -17.09 12.14 -3.88
C PRO A 31 -15.60 12.41 -3.65
N ALA A 32 -15.30 13.38 -2.80
CA ALA A 32 -13.92 13.78 -2.51
C ALA A 32 -13.45 13.36 -1.11
N HIS A 33 -14.38 13.06 -0.21
CA HIS A 33 -14.10 12.51 1.11
C HIS A 33 -15.27 11.66 1.59
N TYR A 34 -14.93 10.64 2.39
CA TYR A 34 -15.89 9.77 3.08
C TYR A 34 -15.60 9.80 4.57
N ASN A 35 -16.64 9.90 5.40
CA ASN A 35 -16.51 9.80 6.84
C ASN A 35 -16.23 8.36 7.30
N PHE A 36 -16.02 8.15 8.60
CA PHE A 36 -15.76 6.81 9.15
C PHE A 36 -16.94 5.83 8.96
N ALA A 37 -18.16 6.31 8.77
CA ALA A 37 -19.31 5.47 8.46
C ALA A 37 -19.32 5.01 6.99
N GLY A 38 -18.45 5.57 6.14
CA GLY A 38 -18.41 5.29 4.70
C GLY A 38 -19.37 6.18 3.89
N GLU A 39 -19.94 7.22 4.51
CA GLU A 39 -20.83 8.18 3.85
C GLU A 39 -20.03 9.32 3.25
N ILE A 40 -20.50 9.85 2.12
CA ILE A 40 -19.88 11.01 1.46
C ILE A 40 -20.16 12.25 2.31
N ASP A 41 -19.13 12.85 2.88
CA ASP A 41 -19.21 14.08 3.68
C ASP A 41 -18.62 15.31 2.96
N ARG A 42 -17.93 15.09 1.81
CA ARG A 42 -17.46 16.18 0.95
C ARG A 42 -17.53 15.78 -0.53
N TRP A 43 -18.12 16.65 -1.31
CA TRP A 43 -18.06 16.62 -2.77
C TRP A 43 -16.99 17.57 -3.28
N GLY A 44 -16.29 17.19 -4.33
CA GLY A 44 -15.25 17.98 -4.97
C GLY A 44 -15.41 18.04 -6.49
N SER A 45 -14.62 18.88 -7.15
CA SER A 45 -14.60 18.94 -8.61
C SER A 45 -14.01 17.64 -9.19
N LYS A 46 -14.48 17.22 -10.37
CA LYS A 46 -13.92 16.07 -11.13
C LYS A 46 -12.39 16.17 -11.33
N TYR A 47 -11.82 17.37 -11.35
CA TYR A 47 -10.37 17.57 -11.46
C TYR A 47 -9.60 17.11 -10.21
N GLU A 48 -10.26 16.94 -9.05
CA GLU A 48 -9.64 16.35 -7.87
C GLU A 48 -9.26 14.88 -8.10
N ALA A 49 -9.86 14.20 -9.09
CA ALA A 49 -9.44 12.87 -9.51
C ALA A 49 -7.97 12.82 -9.97
N LEU A 50 -7.36 13.94 -10.36
CA LEU A 50 -5.93 14.01 -10.72
C LEU A 50 -4.99 13.98 -9.52
N LEU A 51 -5.48 14.21 -8.30
CA LEU A 51 -4.64 14.19 -7.09
C LEU A 51 -4.04 12.81 -6.84
N PHE A 52 -4.82 11.75 -6.99
CA PHE A 52 -4.35 10.37 -6.77
C PHE A 52 -3.24 9.94 -7.74
N PRO A 53 -3.37 10.14 -9.05
CA PRO A 53 -2.28 9.97 -10.02
C PRO A 53 -1.03 10.78 -9.67
N ALA A 54 -1.19 12.04 -9.27
CA ALA A 54 -0.06 12.88 -8.88
C ALA A 54 0.69 12.29 -7.68
N ILE A 55 -0.03 11.83 -6.64
CA ILE A 55 0.56 11.15 -5.48
C ILE A 55 1.26 9.85 -5.91
N THR A 56 0.65 9.06 -6.81
CA THR A 56 1.26 7.82 -7.30
C THR A 56 2.58 8.08 -8.03
N ILE A 57 2.63 9.11 -8.87
CA ILE A 57 3.83 9.52 -9.60
C ILE A 57 4.91 10.00 -8.63
N LEU A 58 4.56 10.86 -7.67
CA LEU A 58 5.49 11.33 -6.64
C LEU A 58 6.06 10.16 -5.82
N MET A 59 5.20 9.22 -5.40
CA MET A 59 5.61 8.02 -4.68
C MET A 59 6.52 7.14 -5.55
N GLY A 60 6.20 6.98 -6.82
CA GLY A 60 7.02 6.21 -7.75
C GLY A 60 8.44 6.79 -7.90
N PHE A 61 8.57 8.11 -8.08
CA PHE A 61 9.88 8.77 -8.11
C PHE A 61 10.59 8.68 -6.76
N PHE A 62 9.88 8.82 -5.65
CA PHE A 62 10.44 8.63 -4.31
C PHE A 62 11.02 7.23 -4.14
N MET A 63 10.31 6.18 -4.56
CA MET A 63 10.80 4.80 -4.51
C MET A 63 12.02 4.57 -5.40
N LEU A 64 12.07 5.19 -6.59
CA LEU A 64 13.26 5.14 -7.45
C LEU A 64 14.45 5.85 -6.81
N TRP A 65 14.23 6.97 -6.14
CA TRP A 65 15.26 7.67 -5.39
C TRP A 65 15.76 6.82 -4.22
N MET A 66 14.86 6.20 -3.45
CA MET A 66 15.21 5.28 -2.37
C MET A 66 15.98 4.05 -2.88
N ALA A 67 15.61 3.52 -4.05
CA ALA A 67 16.37 2.43 -4.68
C ALA A 67 17.82 2.84 -4.99
N LYS A 68 18.05 4.07 -5.50
CA LYS A 68 19.39 4.60 -5.73
C LYS A 68 20.21 4.77 -4.43
N ILE A 69 19.54 5.18 -3.33
CA ILE A 69 20.19 5.26 -2.02
C ILE A 69 20.55 3.85 -1.54
N ALA A 70 19.63 2.89 -1.67
CA ALA A 70 19.87 1.50 -1.31
C ALA A 70 21.06 0.90 -2.08
N ALA A 71 21.22 1.26 -3.37
CA ALA A 71 22.30 0.79 -4.22
C ALA A 71 23.72 1.21 -3.73
N LYS A 72 23.81 2.29 -2.96
CA LYS A 72 25.07 2.82 -2.43
C LYS A 72 25.58 2.09 -1.17
N GLN A 73 24.81 1.16 -0.63
CA GLN A 73 25.21 0.39 0.55
C GLN A 73 26.16 -0.74 0.13
N GLU A 74 27.39 -0.77 0.67
CA GLU A 74 28.47 -1.64 0.20
C GLU A 74 28.13 -3.13 0.22
N GLU A 75 27.58 -3.65 1.33
CA GLU A 75 27.32 -5.09 1.49
C GLU A 75 25.95 -5.55 0.94
N SER A 76 24.96 -4.66 0.90
CA SER A 76 23.57 -5.02 0.60
C SER A 76 22.96 -4.28 -0.59
N GLY A 77 23.69 -3.33 -1.17
CA GLY A 77 23.20 -2.35 -2.13
C GLY A 77 22.45 -2.95 -3.31
N SER A 78 23.05 -3.88 -4.04
CA SER A 78 22.43 -4.50 -5.24
C SER A 78 21.17 -5.32 -4.89
N ASN A 79 21.11 -5.96 -3.72
CA ASN A 79 19.94 -6.71 -3.29
C ASN A 79 18.79 -5.76 -2.89
N ASN A 80 19.09 -4.78 -2.04
CA ASN A 80 18.09 -3.86 -1.52
C ASN A 80 17.58 -2.91 -2.61
N GLU A 81 18.43 -2.47 -3.54
CA GLU A 81 18.02 -1.73 -4.74
C GLU A 81 16.91 -2.46 -5.50
N LYS A 82 17.13 -3.76 -5.80
CA LYS A 82 16.15 -4.58 -6.51
C LYS A 82 14.85 -4.70 -5.74
N ILE A 83 14.93 -4.93 -4.43
CA ILE A 83 13.73 -5.11 -3.60
C ILE A 83 12.95 -3.80 -3.55
N VAL A 84 13.60 -2.65 -3.29
CA VAL A 84 12.93 -1.34 -3.26
C VAL A 84 12.30 -1.03 -4.63
N PHE A 85 12.98 -1.35 -5.73
CA PHE A 85 12.46 -1.17 -7.07
C PHE A 85 11.17 -1.99 -7.31
N TYR A 86 11.17 -3.29 -6.97
CA TYR A 86 9.98 -4.13 -7.14
C TYR A 86 8.86 -3.79 -6.16
N THR A 87 9.20 -3.38 -4.94
CA THR A 87 8.21 -2.86 -3.97
C THR A 87 7.54 -1.61 -4.53
N GLY A 88 8.30 -0.70 -5.15
CA GLY A 88 7.75 0.48 -5.83
C GLY A 88 6.78 0.14 -6.96
N MET A 89 7.06 -0.90 -7.75
CA MET A 89 6.11 -1.42 -8.76
C MET A 89 4.81 -1.94 -8.11
N GLY A 90 4.94 -2.73 -7.04
CA GLY A 90 3.80 -3.27 -6.30
C GLY A 90 2.93 -2.16 -5.69
N ILE A 91 3.56 -1.15 -5.09
CA ILE A 91 2.88 0.03 -4.54
C ILE A 91 2.17 0.80 -5.66
N SER A 92 2.80 1.04 -6.82
CA SER A 92 2.17 1.73 -7.94
C SER A 92 0.93 0.99 -8.44
N LEU A 93 1.00 -0.34 -8.54
CA LEU A 93 -0.14 -1.17 -8.92
C LEU A 93 -1.27 -1.11 -7.88
N TRP A 94 -0.91 -1.15 -6.61
CA TRP A 94 -1.85 -1.06 -5.50
C TRP A 94 -2.55 0.31 -5.47
N PHE A 95 -1.82 1.40 -5.64
CA PHE A 95 -2.41 2.74 -5.78
C PHE A 95 -3.33 2.84 -7.01
N THR A 96 -2.96 2.21 -8.13
CA THR A 96 -3.82 2.15 -9.32
C THR A 96 -5.14 1.45 -9.01
N ALA A 97 -5.12 0.34 -8.27
CA ALA A 97 -6.34 -0.37 -7.87
C ALA A 97 -7.26 0.49 -6.99
N ILE A 98 -6.70 1.18 -5.98
CA ILE A 98 -7.45 2.10 -5.12
C ILE A 98 -8.05 3.24 -5.95
N HIS A 99 -7.25 3.84 -6.84
CA HIS A 99 -7.70 4.94 -7.69
C HIS A 99 -8.81 4.53 -8.65
N THR A 100 -8.67 3.37 -9.30
CA THR A 100 -9.70 2.84 -10.21
C THR A 100 -11.02 2.59 -9.45
N PHE A 101 -10.94 2.09 -8.22
CA PHE A 101 -12.11 1.96 -7.36
C PHE A 101 -12.72 3.33 -7.00
N SER A 102 -11.90 4.35 -6.72
CA SER A 102 -12.37 5.71 -6.47
C SER A 102 -13.12 6.30 -7.68
N LEU A 103 -12.59 6.11 -8.90
CA LEU A 103 -13.27 6.52 -10.14
C LEU A 103 -14.60 5.79 -10.33
N TYR A 104 -14.64 4.47 -10.07
CA TYR A 104 -15.88 3.71 -10.09
C TYR A 104 -16.93 4.30 -9.14
N LYS A 105 -16.55 4.64 -7.89
CA LYS A 105 -17.44 5.27 -6.92
C LYS A 105 -17.93 6.65 -7.38
N ALA A 106 -17.10 7.40 -8.09
CA ALA A 106 -17.49 8.71 -8.66
C ALA A 106 -18.61 8.56 -9.69
N PHE A 107 -18.54 7.56 -10.58
CA PHE A 107 -19.62 7.26 -11.52
C PHE A 107 -20.89 6.72 -10.83
N ALA A 108 -20.70 5.81 -9.87
CA ALA A 108 -21.82 5.19 -9.15
C ALA A 108 -22.63 6.24 -8.36
N ALA A 109 -21.94 7.18 -7.69
CA ALA A 109 -22.56 8.23 -6.90
C ALA A 109 -23.38 9.23 -7.77
N ALA A 110 -23.02 9.40 -9.04
CA ALA A 110 -23.75 10.25 -9.98
C ALA A 110 -24.97 9.57 -10.64
N GLY A 111 -25.25 8.29 -10.32
CA GLY A 111 -26.31 7.53 -10.97
C GLY A 111 -26.08 7.26 -12.46
N SER A 112 -24.87 7.56 -12.98
CA SER A 112 -24.54 7.42 -14.41
C SER A 112 -24.29 5.97 -14.84
N MET A 113 -24.18 5.05 -13.87
CA MET A 113 -24.02 3.62 -14.13
C MET A 113 -25.32 2.88 -13.80
N GLY A 114 -26.40 3.00 -14.37
CA GLY A 114 -27.67 2.23 -14.25
C GLY A 114 -27.78 1.10 -13.17
N TYR A 115 -26.71 0.80 -12.46
CA TYR A 115 -26.58 -0.12 -11.32
C TYR A 115 -25.75 0.56 -10.22
N SER A 116 -26.40 1.08 -9.20
CA SER A 116 -25.73 1.39 -7.93
C SER A 116 -25.48 0.08 -7.19
N VAL A 117 -24.33 -0.53 -7.39
CA VAL A 117 -23.87 -1.53 -6.42
C VAL A 117 -23.55 -0.73 -5.16
N GLU A 118 -24.36 -0.92 -4.12
CA GLU A 118 -24.05 -0.45 -2.76
C GLU A 118 -22.76 -1.11 -2.31
N THR A 119 -21.63 -0.51 -2.68
CA THR A 119 -20.32 -1.04 -2.32
C THR A 119 -19.85 -0.30 -1.07
N ASP A 120 -19.80 -1.00 0.02
CA ASP A 120 -19.26 -0.49 1.28
C ASP A 120 -17.77 -0.15 1.11
N ILE A 121 -17.46 1.15 1.20
CA ILE A 121 -16.10 1.66 1.01
C ILE A 121 -15.14 1.14 2.08
N ASN A 122 -15.62 0.92 3.32
CA ASN A 122 -14.80 0.44 4.43
C ASN A 122 -14.35 -1.00 4.20
N ARG A 123 -15.23 -1.85 3.65
CA ARG A 123 -14.91 -3.23 3.23
C ARG A 123 -13.81 -3.24 2.18
N ILE A 124 -13.99 -2.47 1.11
CA ILE A 124 -13.01 -2.42 0.01
C ILE A 124 -11.69 -1.85 0.49
N PHE A 125 -11.71 -0.82 1.34
CA PHE A 125 -10.51 -0.28 1.95
C PHE A 125 -9.78 -1.33 2.78
N CYS A 126 -10.50 -2.09 3.62
CA CYS A 126 -9.94 -3.17 4.43
C CYS A 126 -9.28 -4.25 3.55
N ILE A 127 -9.94 -4.68 2.46
CA ILE A 127 -9.40 -5.65 1.51
C ILE A 127 -8.14 -5.10 0.82
N LEU A 128 -8.20 -3.88 0.28
CA LEU A 128 -7.08 -3.28 -0.44
C LEU A 128 -5.87 -3.06 0.48
N LEU A 129 -6.11 -2.61 1.72
CA LEU A 129 -5.06 -2.47 2.72
C LEU A 129 -4.43 -3.82 3.06
N GLY A 130 -5.25 -4.86 3.23
CA GLY A 130 -4.79 -6.24 3.43
C GLY A 130 -3.90 -6.74 2.28
N ILE A 131 -4.29 -6.50 1.03
CA ILE A 131 -3.49 -6.83 -0.16
C ILE A 131 -2.14 -6.08 -0.11
N GLY A 132 -2.14 -4.80 0.26
CA GLY A 132 -0.92 -4.00 0.43
C GLY A 132 0.04 -4.62 1.45
N LEU A 133 -0.47 -5.06 2.61
CA LEU A 133 0.33 -5.74 3.64
C LEU A 133 0.90 -7.08 3.14
N VAL A 134 0.12 -7.88 2.41
CA VAL A 134 0.61 -9.13 1.81
C VAL A 134 1.76 -8.85 0.83
N ILE A 135 1.64 -7.82 0.00
CA ILE A 135 2.70 -7.42 -0.93
C ILE A 135 3.96 -7.03 -0.17
N ILE A 136 3.86 -6.12 0.81
CA ILE A 136 5.00 -5.65 1.61
C ILE A 136 5.62 -6.81 2.38
N GLY A 137 4.81 -7.61 3.07
CA GLY A 137 5.24 -8.76 3.87
C GLY A 137 6.05 -9.78 3.06
N ASN A 138 5.67 -10.00 1.80
CA ASN A 138 6.41 -10.92 0.90
C ASN A 138 7.82 -10.41 0.52
N PHE A 139 8.06 -9.09 0.57
CA PHE A 139 9.37 -8.52 0.28
C PHE A 139 10.27 -8.43 1.53
N MET A 140 9.70 -8.27 2.73
CA MET A 140 10.47 -8.05 3.97
C MET A 140 11.55 -9.11 4.22
N PRO A 141 11.29 -10.43 4.13
CA PRO A 141 12.31 -11.45 4.40
C PRO A 141 13.52 -11.40 3.47
N LYS A 142 13.39 -10.74 2.32
CA LYS A 142 14.43 -10.62 1.29
C LYS A 142 15.37 -9.44 1.56
N LEU A 143 15.02 -8.56 2.50
CA LEU A 143 15.82 -7.39 2.85
C LEU A 143 17.07 -7.80 3.63
N ARG A 144 18.21 -7.33 3.18
CA ARG A 144 19.47 -7.34 3.94
C ARG A 144 19.52 -6.13 4.86
N ASN A 145 20.33 -6.18 5.89
CA ASN A 145 20.48 -5.09 6.86
C ASN A 145 20.75 -3.76 6.14
N ASN A 146 19.96 -2.76 6.45
CA ASN A 146 20.00 -1.46 5.78
C ASN A 146 19.31 -0.37 6.63
N SER A 147 19.64 0.90 6.31
CA SER A 147 19.11 2.08 6.98
C SER A 147 17.84 2.66 6.35
N ILE A 148 17.20 1.96 5.38
CA ILE A 148 16.17 2.58 4.52
C ILE A 148 14.79 1.95 4.71
N ILE A 149 14.68 0.61 4.59
CA ILE A 149 13.39 -0.10 4.49
C ILE A 149 13.38 -1.35 5.37
N GLY A 150 12.21 -1.72 5.88
CA GLY A 150 11.97 -2.91 6.70
C GLY A 150 11.55 -2.59 8.13
N LEU A 151 11.44 -3.61 8.96
CA LEU A 151 11.19 -3.46 10.39
C LEU A 151 12.48 -2.94 11.07
N ARG A 152 12.51 -1.64 11.31
CA ARG A 152 13.67 -0.90 11.81
C ARG A 152 13.42 -0.41 13.22
N THR A 153 13.87 -1.19 14.17
CA THR A 153 13.94 -0.82 15.58
C THR A 153 15.42 -0.79 16.01
N PRO A 154 15.78 -0.11 17.10
CA PRO A 154 17.15 -0.20 17.62
C PRO A 154 17.58 -1.65 17.85
N TRP A 155 16.62 -2.51 18.16
CA TRP A 155 16.88 -3.93 18.40
C TRP A 155 17.08 -4.73 17.12
N SER A 156 16.21 -4.55 16.12
CA SER A 156 16.29 -5.29 14.84
C SER A 156 17.58 -4.98 14.09
N MET A 157 18.13 -3.78 14.27
CA MET A 157 19.35 -3.30 13.60
C MET A 157 20.66 -3.69 14.34
N LYS A 158 20.58 -4.43 15.45
CA LYS A 158 21.76 -4.78 16.29
C LYS A 158 22.84 -5.55 15.52
N ASN A 159 22.44 -6.54 14.72
CA ASN A 159 23.30 -7.33 13.85
C ASN A 159 22.49 -8.05 12.76
N ASP A 160 23.17 -8.67 11.81
CA ASP A 160 22.54 -9.33 10.66
C ASP A 160 21.65 -10.51 11.02
N THR A 161 21.99 -11.25 12.09
CA THR A 161 21.16 -12.38 12.54
C THR A 161 19.84 -11.90 13.11
N VAL A 162 19.88 -10.88 13.96
CA VAL A 162 18.66 -10.25 14.52
C VAL A 162 17.84 -9.61 13.42
N TRP A 163 18.50 -8.90 12.48
CA TRP A 163 17.86 -8.33 11.32
C TRP A 163 17.07 -9.38 10.54
N LYS A 164 17.74 -10.44 10.06
CA LYS A 164 17.10 -11.51 9.25
C LYS A 164 15.90 -12.12 9.96
N LYS A 165 16.03 -12.42 11.25
CA LYS A 165 14.93 -12.99 12.04
C LYS A 165 13.77 -12.00 12.22
N SER A 166 14.07 -10.73 12.45
CA SER A 166 13.07 -9.67 12.58
C SER A 166 12.32 -9.42 11.26
N GLN A 167 13.04 -9.36 10.12
CA GLN A 167 12.40 -9.19 8.82
C GLN A 167 11.57 -10.41 8.41
N LEU A 168 12.04 -11.62 8.69
CA LEU A 168 11.28 -12.85 8.42
C LEU A 168 9.98 -12.89 9.23
N PHE A 169 10.07 -12.63 10.54
CA PHE A 169 8.91 -12.61 11.41
C PHE A 169 7.93 -11.51 10.99
N GLY A 170 8.41 -10.27 10.82
CA GLY A 170 7.58 -9.14 10.41
C GLY A 170 6.91 -9.38 9.05
N GLY A 171 7.63 -9.99 8.10
CA GLY A 171 7.06 -10.35 6.80
C GLY A 171 5.93 -11.37 6.90
N ILE A 172 6.10 -12.43 7.68
CA ILE A 172 5.05 -13.43 7.93
C ILE A 172 3.88 -12.78 8.67
N SER A 173 4.14 -11.98 9.69
CA SER A 173 3.13 -11.28 10.47
C SER A 173 2.28 -10.35 9.59
N PHE A 174 2.91 -9.56 8.70
CA PHE A 174 2.21 -8.70 7.73
C PHE A 174 1.35 -9.50 6.76
N ILE A 175 1.82 -10.66 6.28
CA ILE A 175 1.01 -11.53 5.40
C ILE A 175 -0.21 -12.05 6.16
N VAL A 176 -0.03 -12.54 7.39
CA VAL A 176 -1.14 -13.04 8.22
C VAL A 176 -2.13 -11.91 8.52
N CYS A 177 -1.64 -10.76 8.95
CA CYS A 177 -2.47 -9.58 9.22
C CYS A 177 -3.24 -9.16 7.96
N GLY A 178 -2.59 -9.10 6.80
CA GLY A 178 -3.20 -8.76 5.53
C GLY A 178 -4.28 -9.76 5.10
N VAL A 179 -4.05 -11.06 5.26
CA VAL A 179 -5.05 -12.10 4.98
C VAL A 179 -6.25 -11.97 5.92
N LEU A 180 -6.03 -11.73 7.21
CA LEU A 180 -7.12 -11.50 8.16
C LEU A 180 -7.93 -10.25 7.81
N MET A 181 -7.28 -9.17 7.35
CA MET A 181 -7.98 -7.98 6.84
C MET A 181 -8.83 -8.28 5.61
N ILE A 182 -8.30 -9.05 4.65
CA ILE A 182 -9.05 -9.46 3.45
C ILE A 182 -10.29 -10.26 3.88
N ILE A 183 -10.13 -11.23 4.77
CA ILE A 183 -11.23 -12.03 5.29
C ILE A 183 -12.26 -11.13 6.01
N ALA A 184 -11.80 -10.23 6.89
CA ALA A 184 -12.68 -9.29 7.57
C ALA A 184 -13.48 -8.44 6.59
N GLY A 185 -12.83 -7.87 5.55
CA GLY A 185 -13.49 -7.07 4.52
C GLY A 185 -14.49 -7.86 3.65
N LEU A 186 -14.37 -9.20 3.57
CA LEU A 186 -15.35 -10.02 2.88
C LEU A 186 -16.64 -10.25 3.69
N PHE A 187 -16.54 -10.29 5.03
CA PHE A 187 -17.65 -10.71 5.90
C PHE A 187 -18.16 -9.60 6.82
N VAL A 188 -17.41 -8.52 7.04
CA VAL A 188 -17.77 -7.44 7.98
C VAL A 188 -18.01 -6.15 7.19
N GLU A 189 -19.05 -5.42 7.54
CA GLU A 189 -19.50 -4.20 6.87
C GLU A 189 -19.31 -2.95 7.73
N GLY A 190 -19.32 -1.80 7.07
CA GLY A 190 -19.35 -0.48 7.69
C GLY A 190 -18.13 -0.18 8.54
N PHE A 191 -18.35 0.61 9.57
CA PHE A 191 -17.31 1.07 10.49
C PHE A 191 -16.57 -0.07 11.22
N ALA A 192 -17.23 -1.21 11.44
CA ALA A 192 -16.62 -2.37 12.07
C ALA A 192 -15.43 -2.92 11.25
N ALA A 193 -15.53 -2.95 9.91
CA ALA A 193 -14.42 -3.36 9.05
C ALA A 193 -13.20 -2.45 9.23
N MET A 194 -13.41 -1.13 9.31
CA MET A 194 -12.35 -0.16 9.57
C MET A 194 -11.70 -0.37 10.94
N CYS A 195 -12.51 -0.57 11.99
CA CYS A 195 -12.00 -0.83 13.35
C CYS A 195 -11.16 -2.11 13.40
N ILE A 196 -11.58 -3.17 12.72
CA ILE A 196 -10.82 -4.42 12.64
C ILE A 196 -9.49 -4.19 11.92
N ALA A 197 -9.50 -3.46 10.79
CA ALA A 197 -8.28 -3.16 10.05
C ALA A 197 -7.27 -2.40 10.90
N LEU A 198 -7.70 -1.33 11.56
CA LEU A 198 -6.84 -0.53 12.45
C LEU A 198 -6.36 -1.33 13.67
N GLY A 199 -7.25 -2.11 14.29
CA GLY A 199 -6.90 -2.97 15.43
C GLY A 199 -5.84 -4.00 15.04
N LEU A 200 -6.00 -4.68 13.92
CA LEU A 200 -5.02 -5.65 13.41
C LEU A 200 -3.66 -5.00 13.15
N LEU A 201 -3.62 -3.80 12.54
CA LEU A 201 -2.37 -3.06 12.32
C LEU A 201 -1.66 -2.69 13.62
N ILE A 202 -2.40 -2.21 14.61
CA ILE A 202 -1.84 -1.84 15.91
C ILE A 202 -1.25 -3.07 16.60
N VAL A 203 -2.03 -4.16 16.67
CA VAL A 203 -1.59 -5.42 17.28
C VAL A 203 -0.36 -5.97 16.57
N ASP A 204 -0.37 -6.03 15.25
CA ASP A 204 0.74 -6.52 14.45
C ASP A 204 2.02 -5.70 14.68
N THR A 205 1.90 -4.36 14.69
CA THR A 205 3.02 -3.46 14.99
C THR A 205 3.62 -3.75 16.36
N ILE A 206 2.78 -3.87 17.40
CA ILE A 206 3.23 -4.16 18.77
C ILE A 206 3.94 -5.52 18.82
N VAL A 207 3.36 -6.54 18.20
CA VAL A 207 3.93 -7.91 18.17
C VAL A 207 5.28 -7.92 17.46
N CYS A 208 5.42 -7.23 16.33
CA CYS A 208 6.67 -7.10 15.59
C CYS A 208 7.76 -6.39 16.41
N VAL A 209 7.41 -5.32 17.11
CA VAL A 209 8.34 -4.58 17.99
C VAL A 209 8.80 -5.47 19.15
N ILE A 210 7.86 -6.14 19.85
CA ILE A 210 8.17 -7.05 20.95
C ILE A 210 9.05 -8.21 20.47
N TYR A 211 8.76 -8.78 19.31
CA TYR A 211 9.59 -9.85 18.76
C TYR A 211 11.01 -9.36 18.47
N SER A 212 11.18 -8.19 17.83
CA SER A 212 12.50 -7.65 17.55
C SER A 212 13.32 -7.42 18.82
N TYR A 213 12.68 -6.96 19.91
CA TYR A 213 13.31 -6.84 21.22
C TYR A 213 13.73 -8.21 21.80
N LYS A 214 12.81 -9.18 21.84
CA LYS A 214 13.12 -10.51 22.40
C LYS A 214 14.25 -11.21 21.66
N ILE A 215 14.23 -11.14 20.32
CA ILE A 215 15.27 -11.79 19.51
C ILE A 215 16.64 -11.11 19.66
N SER A 216 16.69 -9.79 19.88
CA SER A 216 17.92 -9.05 20.14
C SER A 216 18.59 -9.41 21.48
N LYS A 217 17.81 -9.90 22.44
CA LYS A 217 18.33 -10.41 23.72
C LYS A 217 18.94 -11.82 23.60
N LYS A 218 18.49 -12.57 22.60
CA LYS A 218 18.95 -13.95 22.37
C LYS A 218 20.21 -14.02 21.50
N TYR A 219 20.39 -13.05 20.61
CA TYR A 219 21.50 -12.94 19.67
C TYR A 219 22.16 -11.55 19.76
#